data_e0e70628a3c5c4fe67df8c781a9aa363
#
_entry.id   e0e70628a3c5c4fe67df8c781a9aa363
#
_cell.length_a   1.000
_cell.length_b   1.000
_cell.length_c   1.000
_cell.angle_alpha   90.00
_cell.angle_beta   90.00
_cell.angle_gamma   90.00
#
_symmetry.space_group_name_H-M   'P 1'
#
loop_
_entity.id
_entity.type
_entity.pdbx_description
1 polymer ?
#
loop_
_entity_poly.entity_id
_entity_poly.type
_entity_poly.pdbx_seq_one_letter_code
_entity_poly.pdbx_strand_id
1 'polypeptide(L)'
;EREVRKRFGNFILAEDDRTLEGVVLAELAERQATLTLVETFTGGQIAARIAHLPGAEKIVRRGIVARELGEVCAAVGLNGASVTGGITRETAETVARAAQRHTGSTHALAVLIDIDEGADRIEFAGTVCLAIATAQDVASRRSRIVGGRDWVRLGAVEMGLDCLRRQLQGLPVYERIDFEKVE
;
A
#
# COMPACT_ATOMS: atom_id res chain seq x y z
N GLU A 1 -7.42 18.57 -23.28
CA GLU A 1 -7.65 17.22 -22.76
C GLU A 1 -6.64 16.23 -23.34
N ARG A 2 -6.57 16.04 -24.67
CA ARG A 2 -5.66 15.07 -25.34
C ARG A 2 -4.17 15.29 -25.02
N GLU A 3 -3.71 16.56 -24.92
CA GLU A 3 -2.32 16.88 -24.57
C GLU A 3 -2.02 16.61 -23.08
N VAL A 4 -2.98 16.84 -22.19
CA VAL A 4 -2.88 16.51 -20.76
C VAL A 4 -2.77 14.98 -20.59
N ARG A 5 -3.61 14.20 -21.25
CA ARG A 5 -3.53 12.72 -21.23
C ARG A 5 -2.18 12.22 -21.73
N LYS A 6 -1.63 12.83 -22.79
CA LYS A 6 -0.34 12.45 -23.35
C LYS A 6 0.81 12.68 -22.35
N ARG A 7 0.75 13.78 -21.59
CA ARG A 7 1.83 14.16 -20.63
C ARG A 7 1.68 13.48 -19.27
N PHE A 8 0.46 13.30 -18.79
CA PHE A 8 0.16 12.89 -17.43
C PHE A 8 -0.63 11.56 -17.33
N GLY A 9 -0.72 10.80 -18.41
CA GLY A 9 -1.62 9.65 -18.52
C GLY A 9 -1.64 8.72 -17.30
N ASN A 10 -0.49 8.25 -16.86
CA ASN A 10 -0.38 7.35 -15.70
C ASN A 10 -0.66 8.04 -14.34
N PHE A 11 -0.68 9.37 -14.31
CA PHE A 11 -0.97 10.17 -13.12
C PHE A 11 -2.41 10.68 -13.10
N ILE A 12 -3.17 10.52 -14.18
CA ILE A 12 -4.61 10.83 -14.19
C ILE A 12 -5.33 9.73 -13.42
N LEU A 13 -5.87 10.13 -12.29
CA LEU A 13 -6.55 9.24 -11.37
C LEU A 13 -7.93 8.82 -11.90
N ALA A 14 -8.73 9.81 -12.23
CA ALA A 14 -10.07 9.69 -12.77
C ALA A 14 -10.39 10.93 -13.61
N GLU A 15 -11.41 10.85 -14.47
CA GLU A 15 -11.91 11.97 -15.27
C GLU A 15 -13.26 12.48 -14.73
N ASP A 16 -13.67 11.94 -13.62
CA ASP A 16 -14.82 12.29 -12.83
C ASP A 16 -14.41 12.63 -11.39
N ASP A 17 -15.36 12.92 -10.53
CA ASP A 17 -15.12 13.33 -9.12
C ASP A 17 -14.77 12.14 -8.20
N ARG A 18 -14.42 10.96 -8.74
CA ARG A 18 -14.02 9.81 -7.90
C ARG A 18 -12.72 10.06 -7.17
N THR A 19 -12.69 9.70 -5.91
CA THR A 19 -11.48 9.68 -5.10
C THR A 19 -10.59 8.47 -5.47
N LEU A 20 -9.33 8.49 -5.04
CA LEU A 20 -8.37 7.40 -5.29
C LEU A 20 -8.89 6.06 -4.76
N GLU A 21 -9.38 6.03 -3.53
CA GLU A 21 -10.00 4.84 -2.92
C GLU A 21 -11.27 4.40 -3.66
N GLY A 22 -12.04 5.33 -4.19
CA GLY A 22 -13.21 5.04 -5.01
C GLY A 22 -12.85 4.35 -6.33
N VAL A 23 -11.78 4.80 -6.99
CA VAL A 23 -11.24 4.14 -8.19
C VAL A 23 -10.73 2.74 -7.86
N VAL A 24 -9.95 2.59 -6.78
CA VAL A 24 -9.44 1.28 -6.33
C VAL A 24 -10.59 0.30 -6.05
N LEU A 25 -11.63 0.76 -5.35
CA LEU A 25 -12.78 -0.08 -5.02
C LEU A 25 -13.54 -0.51 -6.28
N ALA A 26 -13.76 0.40 -7.23
CA ALA A 26 -14.43 0.10 -8.50
C ALA A 26 -13.63 -0.93 -9.32
N GLU A 27 -12.32 -0.76 -9.44
CA GLU A 27 -11.43 -1.69 -10.14
C GLU A 27 -11.44 -3.11 -9.52
N LEU A 28 -11.48 -3.20 -8.19
CA LEU A 28 -11.61 -4.47 -7.48
C LEU A 28 -12.98 -5.11 -7.71
N ALA A 29 -14.06 -4.31 -7.68
CA ALA A 29 -15.42 -4.76 -7.90
C ALA A 29 -15.60 -5.34 -9.32
N GLU A 30 -15.11 -4.64 -10.35
CA GLU A 30 -15.18 -5.10 -11.75
C GLU A 30 -14.49 -6.45 -11.96
N ARG A 31 -13.41 -6.71 -11.22
CA ARG A 31 -12.67 -7.97 -11.25
C ARG A 31 -13.23 -9.05 -10.33
N GLN A 32 -14.30 -8.76 -9.62
CA GLN A 32 -14.81 -9.61 -8.55
C GLN A 32 -13.71 -9.99 -7.53
N ALA A 33 -12.78 -9.08 -7.31
CA ALA A 33 -11.62 -9.27 -6.48
C ALA A 33 -11.91 -8.91 -5.03
N THR A 34 -11.13 -9.51 -4.14
CA THR A 34 -11.18 -9.25 -2.69
C THR A 34 -9.80 -8.79 -2.20
N LEU A 35 -9.79 -7.96 -1.18
CA LEU A 35 -8.60 -7.29 -0.67
C LEU A 35 -8.37 -7.59 0.80
N THR A 36 -7.12 -7.87 1.14
CA THR A 36 -6.61 -7.82 2.52
C THR A 36 -5.60 -6.70 2.62
N LEU A 37 -5.69 -5.93 3.69
CA LEU A 37 -4.80 -4.80 4.00
C LEU A 37 -3.93 -5.15 5.20
N VAL A 38 -2.64 -4.83 5.11
CA VAL A 38 -1.67 -4.95 6.21
C VAL A 38 -0.98 -3.61 6.37
N GLU A 39 -1.13 -3.01 7.51
CA GLU A 39 -0.66 -1.66 7.80
C GLU A 39 0.12 -1.62 9.11
N THR A 40 1.24 -0.91 9.11
CA THR A 40 1.97 -0.61 10.35
C THR A 40 1.71 0.82 10.82
N PHE A 41 2.57 1.75 10.48
CA PHE A 41 2.53 3.13 10.97
C PHE A 41 1.36 3.98 10.42
N THR A 42 0.75 3.61 9.32
CA THR A 42 -0.47 4.24 8.78
C THR A 42 -1.66 4.12 9.74
N GLY A 43 -1.62 3.13 10.65
CA GLY A 43 -2.60 2.99 11.73
C GLY A 43 -4.01 2.61 11.24
N GLY A 44 -4.13 1.92 10.11
CA GLY A 44 -5.43 1.52 9.54
C GLY A 44 -6.07 2.58 8.66
N GLN A 45 -5.33 3.61 8.28
CA GLN A 45 -5.90 4.72 7.50
C GLN A 45 -6.26 4.31 6.07
N ILE A 46 -5.54 3.37 5.45
CA ILE A 46 -5.91 2.83 4.14
C ILE A 46 -7.24 2.07 4.26
N ALA A 47 -7.35 1.22 5.26
CA ALA A 47 -8.58 0.48 5.53
C ALA A 47 -9.76 1.42 5.80
N ALA A 48 -9.56 2.45 6.62
CA ALA A 48 -10.59 3.43 6.96
C ALA A 48 -11.08 4.22 5.73
N ARG A 49 -10.18 4.59 4.81
CA ARG A 49 -10.55 5.29 3.57
C ARG A 49 -11.39 4.44 2.62
N ILE A 50 -11.18 3.14 2.58
CA ILE A 50 -11.98 2.24 1.74
C ILE A 50 -13.28 1.84 2.44
N ALA A 51 -13.23 1.58 3.73
CA ALA A 51 -14.31 0.91 4.47
C ALA A 51 -15.65 1.68 4.48
N HIS A 52 -15.64 3.02 4.34
CA HIS A 52 -16.87 3.81 4.32
C HIS A 52 -17.56 3.84 2.96
N LEU A 53 -16.91 3.37 1.91
CA LEU A 53 -17.46 3.38 0.55
C LEU A 53 -18.48 2.25 0.35
N PRO A 54 -19.59 2.50 -0.35
CA PRO A 54 -20.57 1.47 -0.67
C PRO A 54 -19.95 0.30 -1.42
N GLY A 55 -20.17 -0.93 -0.98
CA GLY A 55 -19.64 -2.15 -1.59
C GLY A 55 -18.32 -2.63 -0.99
N ALA A 56 -17.64 -1.82 -0.15
CA ALA A 56 -16.39 -2.20 0.49
C ALA A 56 -16.54 -3.47 1.35
N GLU A 57 -17.69 -3.69 1.97
CA GLU A 57 -18.01 -4.86 2.79
C GLU A 57 -17.96 -6.19 2.03
N LYS A 58 -18.07 -6.16 0.70
CA LYS A 58 -17.96 -7.34 -0.16
C LYS A 58 -16.53 -7.59 -0.65
N ILE A 59 -15.70 -6.56 -0.61
CA ILE A 59 -14.36 -6.55 -1.20
C ILE A 59 -13.30 -6.69 -0.11
N VAL A 60 -13.35 -5.89 0.94
CA VAL A 60 -12.35 -5.91 2.02
C VAL A 60 -12.58 -7.09 2.94
N ARG A 61 -11.72 -8.09 2.85
CA ARG A 61 -11.77 -9.30 3.67
C ARG A 61 -11.24 -9.09 5.08
N ARG A 62 -10.12 -8.37 5.18
CA ARG A 62 -9.46 -8.12 6.46
C ARG A 62 -8.57 -6.89 6.40
N GLY A 63 -8.56 -6.10 7.46
CA GLY A 63 -7.53 -5.13 7.79
C GLY A 63 -6.71 -5.64 8.98
N ILE A 64 -5.41 -5.70 8.82
CA ILE A 64 -4.44 -6.06 9.87
C ILE A 64 -3.63 -4.81 10.16
N VAL A 65 -3.72 -4.32 11.38
CA VAL A 65 -3.02 -3.12 11.83
C VAL A 65 -2.23 -3.46 13.08
N ALA A 66 -0.91 -3.33 13.00
CA ALA A 66 -0.03 -3.49 14.15
C ALA A 66 1.20 -2.57 14.01
N ARG A 67 1.77 -2.17 15.12
CA ARG A 67 2.98 -1.30 15.13
C ARG A 67 4.23 -2.09 14.84
N GLU A 68 4.34 -3.25 15.44
CA GLU A 68 5.53 -4.09 15.40
C GLU A 68 5.46 -5.11 14.27
N LEU A 69 6.54 -5.26 13.53
CA LEU A 69 6.63 -6.21 12.43
C LEU A 69 6.37 -7.65 12.88
N GLY A 70 6.81 -8.00 14.09
CA GLY A 70 6.58 -9.35 14.66
C GLY A 70 5.09 -9.65 14.85
N GLU A 71 4.29 -8.66 15.28
CA GLU A 71 2.84 -8.80 15.44
C GLU A 71 2.15 -8.94 14.08
N VAL A 72 2.59 -8.15 13.07
CA VAL A 72 2.13 -8.30 11.69
C VAL A 72 2.40 -9.72 11.18
N CYS A 73 3.62 -10.21 11.35
CA CYS A 73 4.00 -11.56 10.94
C CYS A 73 3.12 -12.63 11.60
N ALA A 74 2.93 -12.55 12.91
CA ALA A 74 2.07 -13.48 13.62
C ALA A 74 0.62 -13.45 13.11
N ALA A 75 0.08 -12.26 12.84
CA ALA A 75 -1.29 -12.09 12.35
C ALA A 75 -1.52 -12.64 10.93
N VAL A 76 -0.47 -12.80 10.13
CA VAL A 76 -0.54 -13.41 8.79
C VAL A 76 -0.02 -14.85 8.75
N GLY A 77 0.21 -15.46 9.93
CA GLY A 77 0.67 -16.84 10.05
C GLY A 77 2.14 -17.08 9.71
N LEU A 78 2.98 -16.03 9.77
CA LEU A 78 4.43 -16.15 9.61
C LEU A 78 5.11 -16.35 10.98
N ASN A 79 6.11 -17.22 10.99
CA ASN A 79 7.00 -17.34 12.15
C ASN A 79 7.99 -16.17 12.14
N GLY A 80 8.37 -15.65 13.32
CA GLY A 80 9.31 -14.53 13.44
C GLY A 80 10.67 -14.75 12.73
N ALA A 81 11.09 -16.01 12.56
CA ALA A 81 12.28 -16.38 11.78
C ALA A 81 12.11 -16.20 10.25
N SER A 82 10.89 -16.04 9.75
CA SER A 82 10.61 -15.87 8.33
C SER A 82 10.92 -14.47 7.81
N VAL A 83 11.15 -13.52 8.72
CA VAL A 83 11.43 -12.12 8.40
C VAL A 83 12.61 -11.65 9.26
N THR A 84 13.82 -11.78 8.72
CA THR A 84 15.05 -11.28 9.33
C THR A 84 15.48 -10.01 8.59
N GLY A 85 15.91 -8.97 9.31
CA GLY A 85 16.45 -7.75 8.69
C GLY A 85 15.53 -6.52 8.68
N GLY A 86 14.40 -6.58 9.40
CA GLY A 86 13.54 -5.40 9.55
C GLY A 86 12.61 -5.16 8.35
N ILE A 87 12.21 -3.91 8.17
CA ILE A 87 11.29 -3.50 7.10
C ILE A 87 12.07 -3.24 5.81
N THR A 88 11.99 -4.22 4.91
CA THR A 88 12.59 -4.17 3.58
C THR A 88 11.50 -4.42 2.51
N ARG A 89 11.87 -4.28 1.25
CA ARG A 89 10.96 -4.62 0.14
C ARG A 89 10.61 -6.12 0.18
N GLU A 90 11.59 -6.97 0.41
CA GLU A 90 11.44 -8.42 0.50
C GLU A 90 10.55 -8.82 1.69
N THR A 91 10.66 -8.10 2.81
CA THR A 91 9.76 -8.26 3.96
C THR A 91 8.31 -7.93 3.58
N ALA A 92 8.09 -6.81 2.88
CA ALA A 92 6.76 -6.42 2.44
C ALA A 92 6.16 -7.45 1.47
N GLU A 93 6.96 -7.99 0.54
CA GLU A 93 6.54 -9.06 -0.38
C GLU A 93 6.14 -10.33 0.38
N THR A 94 6.95 -10.74 1.35
CA THR A 94 6.70 -11.92 2.18
C THR A 94 5.41 -11.77 2.98
N VAL A 95 5.22 -10.63 3.61
CA VAL A 95 4.01 -10.31 4.39
C VAL A 95 2.77 -10.26 3.51
N ALA A 96 2.84 -9.58 2.35
CA ALA A 96 1.72 -9.50 1.42
C ALA A 96 1.29 -10.88 0.89
N ARG A 97 2.23 -11.73 0.50
CA ARG A 97 1.96 -13.11 0.07
C ARG A 97 1.35 -13.96 1.20
N ALA A 98 1.86 -13.81 2.42
CA ALA A 98 1.34 -14.54 3.57
C ALA A 98 -0.09 -14.07 3.90
N ALA A 99 -0.35 -12.77 3.91
CA ALA A 99 -1.67 -12.20 4.14
C ALA A 99 -2.68 -12.67 3.09
N GLN A 100 -2.29 -12.66 1.82
CA GLN A 100 -3.13 -13.12 0.71
C GLN A 100 -3.54 -14.60 0.91
N ARG A 101 -2.58 -15.47 1.19
CA ARG A 101 -2.84 -16.90 1.43
C ARG A 101 -3.66 -17.14 2.71
N HIS A 102 -3.30 -16.47 3.80
CA HIS A 102 -3.94 -16.65 5.11
C HIS A 102 -5.42 -16.27 5.11
N THR A 103 -5.78 -15.25 4.34
CA THR A 103 -7.18 -14.77 4.27
C THR A 103 -7.97 -15.33 3.08
N GLY A 104 -7.30 -15.94 2.11
CA GLY A 104 -7.92 -16.38 0.87
C GLY A 104 -8.42 -15.23 -0.02
N SER A 105 -7.91 -14.00 0.19
CA SER A 105 -8.23 -12.86 -0.67
C SER A 105 -7.54 -13.00 -2.02
N THR A 106 -8.08 -12.37 -3.06
CA THR A 106 -7.42 -12.36 -4.37
C THR A 106 -6.21 -11.44 -4.40
N HIS A 107 -6.26 -10.35 -3.62
CA HIS A 107 -5.20 -9.35 -3.49
C HIS A 107 -4.89 -9.10 -2.02
N ALA A 108 -3.63 -8.82 -1.72
CA ALA A 108 -3.21 -8.27 -0.44
C ALA A 108 -2.25 -7.11 -0.65
N LEU A 109 -2.52 -5.98 -0.01
CA LEU A 109 -1.63 -4.83 0.05
C LEU A 109 -1.00 -4.78 1.44
N ALA A 110 0.33 -4.88 1.51
CA ALA A 110 1.10 -4.61 2.72
C ALA A 110 1.81 -3.26 2.58
N VAL A 111 1.63 -2.38 3.57
CA VAL A 111 2.33 -1.09 3.69
C VAL A 111 3.06 -1.07 5.02
N LEU A 112 4.36 -1.30 4.95
CA LEU A 112 5.26 -1.39 6.10
C LEU A 112 6.14 -0.14 6.13
N ILE A 113 6.26 0.47 7.29
CA ILE A 113 6.98 1.74 7.44
C ILE A 113 7.98 1.64 8.56
N ASP A 114 9.23 1.97 8.23
CA ASP A 114 10.31 2.19 9.18
C ASP A 114 10.54 3.68 9.33
N ILE A 115 10.40 4.18 10.55
CA ILE A 115 10.52 5.60 10.87
C ILE A 115 11.92 5.86 11.43
N ASP A 116 12.59 6.86 10.87
CA ASP A 116 13.89 7.29 11.38
C ASP A 116 13.80 7.71 12.85
N GLU A 117 14.84 7.44 13.60
CA GLU A 117 14.99 7.98 14.95
C GLU A 117 14.95 9.52 14.90
N GLY A 118 14.18 10.13 15.79
CA GLY A 118 13.98 11.59 15.79
C GLY A 118 12.99 12.12 14.76
N ALA A 119 12.13 11.28 14.20
CA ALA A 119 11.16 11.61 13.15
C ALA A 119 10.07 12.64 13.53
N ASP A 120 10.11 13.19 14.75
CA ASP A 120 9.25 14.32 15.13
C ASP A 120 9.70 15.65 14.50
N ARG A 121 10.88 15.69 13.93
CA ARG A 121 11.47 16.83 13.22
C ARG A 121 11.24 16.67 11.73
N ILE A 122 10.94 17.76 11.03
CA ILE A 122 10.59 17.76 9.60
C ILE A 122 11.75 17.37 8.67
N GLU A 123 12.99 17.48 9.14
CA GLU A 123 14.17 17.03 8.39
C GLU A 123 14.34 15.50 8.36
N PHE A 124 13.64 14.78 9.23
CA PHE A 124 13.67 13.32 9.27
C PHE A 124 12.66 12.71 8.33
N ALA A 125 12.79 11.43 8.12
CA ALA A 125 12.06 10.69 7.11
C ALA A 125 11.57 9.34 7.64
N GLY A 126 10.87 8.63 6.79
CA GLY A 126 10.59 7.22 6.95
C GLY A 126 10.77 6.47 5.63
N THR A 127 11.19 5.23 5.74
CA THR A 127 11.22 4.30 4.61
C THR A 127 9.90 3.57 4.54
N VAL A 128 9.24 3.65 3.39
CA VAL A 128 8.01 2.93 3.08
C VAL A 128 8.36 1.76 2.17
N CYS A 129 8.07 0.55 2.63
CA CYS A 129 8.15 -0.66 1.82
C CYS A 129 6.73 -1.19 1.64
N LEU A 130 6.26 -1.26 0.41
CA LEU A 130 4.95 -1.79 0.10
C LEU A 130 5.03 -2.94 -0.89
N ALA A 131 4.05 -3.84 -0.80
CA ALA A 131 3.88 -4.91 -1.76
C ALA A 131 2.40 -5.24 -1.98
N ILE A 132 2.05 -5.55 -3.22
CA ILE A 132 0.75 -6.03 -3.62
C ILE A 132 0.93 -7.45 -4.12
N ALA A 133 0.34 -8.42 -3.42
CA ALA A 133 0.39 -9.83 -3.79
C ALA A 133 -0.94 -10.29 -4.38
N THR A 134 -0.86 -11.08 -5.44
CA THR A 134 -1.94 -11.90 -5.99
C THR A 134 -1.56 -13.37 -5.89
N ALA A 135 -2.41 -14.27 -6.38
CA ALA A 135 -2.07 -15.70 -6.44
C ALA A 135 -0.91 -15.98 -7.42
N GLN A 136 -0.71 -15.13 -8.43
CA GLN A 136 0.25 -15.34 -9.51
C GLN A 136 1.53 -14.53 -9.32
N ASP A 137 1.43 -13.31 -8.80
CA ASP A 137 2.53 -12.35 -8.82
C ASP A 137 2.60 -11.50 -7.56
N VAL A 138 3.69 -10.76 -7.42
CA VAL A 138 3.87 -9.70 -6.43
C VAL A 138 4.55 -8.50 -7.07
N ALA A 139 3.94 -7.34 -6.92
CA ALA A 139 4.54 -6.06 -7.26
C ALA A 139 4.93 -5.34 -5.97
N SER A 140 6.08 -4.73 -5.94
CA SER A 140 6.59 -4.08 -4.73
C SER A 140 7.33 -2.78 -5.03
N ARG A 141 7.39 -1.92 -4.01
CA ARG A 141 8.10 -0.64 -4.08
C ARG A 141 8.73 -0.31 -2.73
N ARG A 142 9.90 0.31 -2.78
CA ARG A 142 10.54 0.95 -1.65
C ARG A 142 10.71 2.44 -1.96
N SER A 143 10.33 3.28 -1.05
CA SER A 143 10.42 4.75 -1.19
C SER A 143 10.79 5.38 0.13
N ARG A 144 11.42 6.55 0.06
CA ARG A 144 11.75 7.35 1.23
C ARG A 144 10.96 8.66 1.21
N ILE A 145 10.20 8.90 2.28
CA ILE A 145 9.37 10.09 2.44
C ILE A 145 9.97 10.97 3.54
N VAL A 146 10.22 12.24 3.22
CA VAL A 146 10.78 13.25 4.13
C VAL A 146 9.67 14.21 4.57
N GLY A 147 9.77 14.78 5.75
CA GLY A 147 8.81 15.78 6.26
C GLY A 147 8.21 15.44 7.62
N GLY A 148 8.82 14.50 8.36
CA GLY A 148 8.37 14.07 9.68
C GLY A 148 7.24 13.06 9.64
N ARG A 149 6.79 12.64 10.81
CA ARG A 149 5.88 11.50 11.01
C ARG A 149 4.56 11.61 10.24
N ASP A 150 3.94 12.79 10.28
CA ASP A 150 2.63 12.98 9.62
C ASP A 150 2.73 12.91 8.09
N TRP A 151 3.79 13.49 7.51
CA TRP A 151 4.02 13.41 6.07
C TRP A 151 4.35 11.99 5.63
N VAL A 152 5.16 11.26 6.40
CA VAL A 152 5.44 9.85 6.13
C VAL A 152 4.15 9.03 6.16
N ARG A 153 3.30 9.23 7.18
CA ARG A 153 2.02 8.54 7.31
C ARG A 153 1.08 8.84 6.14
N LEU A 154 0.87 10.11 5.84
CA LEU A 154 -0.02 10.54 4.76
C LEU A 154 0.50 10.09 3.39
N GLY A 155 1.79 10.32 3.12
CA GLY A 155 2.40 9.92 1.87
C GLY A 155 2.39 8.41 1.64
N ALA A 156 2.56 7.61 2.70
CA ALA A 156 2.48 6.15 2.61
C ALA A 156 1.05 5.66 2.30
N VAL A 157 0.03 6.33 2.83
CA VAL A 157 -1.38 6.02 2.51
C VAL A 157 -1.67 6.30 1.05
N GLU A 158 -1.32 7.49 0.55
CA GLU A 158 -1.52 7.86 -0.85
C GLU A 158 -0.73 6.93 -1.79
N MET A 159 0.54 6.66 -1.46
CA MET A 159 1.38 5.75 -2.23
C MET A 159 0.83 4.32 -2.25
N GLY A 160 0.36 3.81 -1.13
CA GLY A 160 -0.23 2.47 -1.03
C GLY A 160 -1.45 2.33 -1.92
N LEU A 161 -2.37 3.29 -1.87
CA LEU A 161 -3.58 3.30 -2.70
C LEU A 161 -3.25 3.48 -4.20
N ASP A 162 -2.32 4.40 -4.55
CA ASP A 162 -1.94 4.61 -5.95
C ASP A 162 -1.19 3.41 -6.53
N CYS A 163 -0.31 2.78 -5.77
CA CYS A 163 0.36 1.55 -6.21
C CYS A 163 -0.65 0.42 -6.43
N LEU A 164 -1.65 0.28 -5.57
CA LEU A 164 -2.73 -0.71 -5.77
C LEU A 164 -3.55 -0.40 -7.03
N ARG A 165 -3.95 0.87 -7.24
CA ARG A 165 -4.60 1.31 -8.47
C ARG A 165 -3.76 0.96 -9.70
N ARG A 166 -2.47 1.30 -9.69
CA ARG A 166 -1.54 1.02 -10.79
C ARG A 166 -1.45 -0.47 -11.10
N GLN A 167 -1.30 -1.29 -10.07
CA GLN A 167 -1.25 -2.74 -10.24
C GLN A 167 -2.56 -3.27 -10.87
N LEU A 168 -3.71 -2.82 -10.40
CA LEU A 168 -5.01 -3.19 -10.95
C LEU A 168 -5.16 -2.76 -12.41
N GLN A 169 -4.64 -1.61 -12.80
CA GLN A 169 -4.67 -1.08 -14.16
C GLN A 169 -3.53 -1.57 -15.07
N GLY A 170 -2.66 -2.45 -14.59
CA GLY A 170 -1.50 -2.94 -15.33
C GLY A 170 -0.42 -1.88 -15.56
N LEU A 171 -0.38 -0.83 -14.73
CA LEU A 171 0.61 0.23 -14.79
C LEU A 171 1.83 -0.09 -13.90
N PRO A 172 3.01 0.48 -14.18
CA PRO A 172 4.20 0.26 -13.35
C PRO A 172 4.02 0.77 -11.91
N VAL A 173 4.14 -0.12 -10.92
CA VAL A 173 4.06 0.21 -9.49
C VAL A 173 5.28 0.99 -9.00
N TYR A 174 6.42 0.80 -9.63
CA TYR A 174 7.71 1.41 -9.30
C TYR A 174 7.99 2.72 -10.05
N GLU A 175 7.05 3.24 -10.83
CA GLU A 175 7.23 4.52 -11.53
C GLU A 175 7.43 5.64 -10.52
N ARG A 176 8.52 6.40 -10.67
CA ARG A 176 8.89 7.49 -9.76
C ARG A 176 7.89 8.64 -9.85
N ILE A 177 7.63 9.22 -8.70
CA ILE A 177 6.88 10.47 -8.55
C ILE A 177 7.90 11.55 -8.18
N ASP A 178 7.79 12.75 -8.76
CA ASP A 178 8.80 13.82 -8.63
C ASP A 178 9.11 14.26 -7.18
N PHE A 179 8.22 14.00 -6.23
CA PHE A 179 8.46 14.33 -4.82
C PHE A 179 9.23 13.27 -4.03
N GLU A 180 9.61 12.16 -4.66
CA GLU A 180 10.42 11.14 -4.00
C GLU A 180 11.89 11.53 -3.99
N LYS A 181 12.51 11.42 -2.80
CA LYS A 181 13.94 11.65 -2.68
C LYS A 181 14.72 10.60 -3.46
N VAL A 182 15.70 11.04 -4.23
CA VAL A 182 16.69 10.15 -4.86
C VAL A 182 17.65 9.68 -3.77
N GLU A 183 17.80 8.38 -3.59
CA GLU A 183 18.88 7.78 -2.77
C GLU A 183 20.19 7.80 -3.53
#